data_b83c8937d20281e018de1160cd743e87
#
_entry.id   b83c8937d20281e018de1160cd743e87
#
_cell.length_a   1.000
_cell.length_b   1.000
_cell.length_c   1.000
_cell.angle_alpha   90.00
_cell.angle_beta   90.00
_cell.angle_gamma   90.00
#
_symmetry.space_group_name_H-M   'P 1'
#
loop_
_entity.id
_entity.type
_entity.pdbx_description
1 polymer ?
#
loop_
_entity_poly.entity_id
_entity_poly.type
_entity_poly.pdbx_seq_one_letter_code
_entity_poly.pdbx_strand_id
1 'polypeptide(L)'
;MASVYVETSIVSYATARPSREPHVIVRQLDARRWWDVHAQRFDLFVSQVVIDEASRGNPIAAEERLRLLEAAKLISITSRMTDIAAELLSRSLLPKTAAADALHVAAAAVSGVDYLLTLNCRHIANAFTLPLIYQMLQDLNVGRPLICTPEEFLGNIDGD
;
A
#
# COMPACT_ATOMS: atom_id res chain seq x y z
N MET A 1 -0.93 8.29 -17.17
CA MET A 1 -0.49 8.63 -15.80
C MET A 1 0.14 7.42 -15.15
N ALA A 2 1.09 7.62 -14.25
CA ALA A 2 1.65 6.52 -13.49
C ALA A 2 0.59 5.91 -12.57
N SER A 3 0.68 4.60 -12.34
CA SER A 3 -0.27 3.83 -11.56
C SER A 3 0.23 3.56 -10.14
N VAL A 4 -0.62 3.75 -9.15
CA VAL A 4 -0.28 3.57 -7.74
C VAL A 4 -1.29 2.64 -7.08
N TYR A 5 -0.81 1.53 -6.53
CA TYR A 5 -1.58 0.73 -5.59
C TYR A 5 -1.49 1.36 -4.21
N VAL A 6 -2.64 1.72 -3.64
CA VAL A 6 -2.73 2.36 -2.34
C VAL A 6 -3.04 1.30 -1.28
N GLU A 7 -2.07 1.02 -0.42
CA GLU A 7 -2.25 0.09 0.69
C GLU A 7 -3.04 0.77 1.82
N THR A 8 -3.75 -0.01 2.60
CA THR A 8 -4.74 0.45 3.59
C THR A 8 -4.19 1.44 4.61
N SER A 9 -2.91 1.32 5.00
CA SER A 9 -2.30 2.23 5.97
C SER A 9 -2.37 3.70 5.54
N ILE A 10 -2.33 3.97 4.23
CA ILE A 10 -2.40 5.33 3.70
C ILE A 10 -3.71 6.01 4.09
N VAL A 11 -4.85 5.41 3.78
CA VAL A 11 -6.15 5.99 4.13
C VAL A 11 -6.40 5.95 5.63
N SER A 12 -5.87 4.97 6.34
CA SER A 12 -5.97 4.89 7.80
C SER A 12 -5.28 6.05 8.48
N TYR A 13 -4.05 6.38 8.08
CA TYR A 13 -3.34 7.54 8.62
C TYR A 13 -3.93 8.86 8.14
N ALA A 14 -4.36 8.95 6.88
CA ALA A 14 -4.91 10.17 6.30
C ALA A 14 -6.22 10.62 6.99
N THR A 15 -7.04 9.66 7.45
CA THR A 15 -8.37 9.95 8.04
C THR A 15 -8.40 9.88 9.56
N ALA A 16 -7.35 9.36 10.20
CA ALA A 16 -7.31 9.18 11.65
C ALA A 16 -7.34 10.51 12.41
N ARG A 17 -7.88 10.47 13.62
CA ARG A 17 -7.80 11.62 14.54
C ARG A 17 -6.34 11.95 14.83
N PRO A 18 -5.98 13.24 15.01
CA PRO A 18 -4.61 13.63 15.31
C PRO A 18 -4.06 12.87 16.51
N SER A 19 -2.90 12.23 16.31
CA SER A 19 -2.17 11.53 17.37
C SER A 19 -1.39 12.53 18.25
N ARG A 20 -0.99 12.08 19.42
CA ARG A 20 -0.04 12.81 20.29
C ARG A 20 1.40 12.26 20.15
N GLU A 21 1.55 11.13 19.50
CA GLU A 21 2.85 10.50 19.28
C GLU A 21 3.55 11.13 18.06
N PRO A 22 4.75 11.75 18.24
CA PRO A 22 5.39 12.52 17.16
C PRO A 22 5.58 11.75 15.86
N HIS A 23 6.02 10.50 15.92
CA HIS A 23 6.22 9.67 14.74
C HIS A 23 4.93 9.31 14.01
N VAL A 24 3.81 9.22 14.74
CA VAL A 24 2.48 8.99 14.15
C VAL A 24 1.96 10.27 13.50
N ILE A 25 2.18 11.43 14.14
CA ILE A 25 1.79 12.73 13.58
C ILE A 25 2.42 12.94 12.20
N VAL A 26 3.71 12.67 12.07
CA VAL A 26 4.42 12.81 10.79
C VAL A 26 3.79 11.94 9.71
N ARG A 27 3.52 10.67 10.00
CA ARG A 27 2.86 9.76 9.06
C ARG A 27 1.45 10.22 8.66
N GLN A 28 0.68 10.74 9.61
CA GLN A 28 -0.64 11.29 9.34
C GLN A 28 -0.56 12.50 8.40
N LEU A 29 0.38 13.40 8.64
CA LEU A 29 0.57 14.59 7.80
C LEU A 29 1.04 14.20 6.39
N ASP A 30 1.98 13.29 6.27
CA ASP A 30 2.49 12.80 4.97
C ASP A 30 1.39 12.11 4.17
N ALA A 31 0.58 11.26 4.81
CA ALA A 31 -0.53 10.59 4.15
C ALA A 31 -1.60 11.57 3.67
N ARG A 32 -1.96 12.55 4.49
CA ARG A 32 -2.92 13.60 4.13
C ARG A 32 -2.41 14.46 2.98
N ARG A 33 -1.16 14.94 3.08
CA ARG A 33 -0.55 15.76 2.04
C ARG A 33 -0.50 15.02 0.71
N TRP A 34 -0.07 13.76 0.74
CA TRP A 34 -0.05 12.95 -0.48
C TRP A 34 -1.44 12.81 -1.07
N TRP A 35 -2.43 12.49 -0.23
CA TRP A 35 -3.81 12.29 -0.69
C TRP A 35 -4.42 13.57 -1.26
N ASP A 36 -4.30 14.67 -0.55
CA ASP A 36 -4.96 15.94 -0.90
C ASP A 36 -4.29 16.65 -2.09
N VAL A 37 -2.97 16.49 -2.25
CA VAL A 37 -2.19 17.27 -3.21
C VAL A 37 -1.72 16.43 -4.39
N HIS A 38 -1.32 15.19 -4.17
CA HIS A 38 -0.62 14.40 -5.16
C HIS A 38 -1.45 13.27 -5.78
N ALA A 39 -2.40 12.68 -5.05
CA ALA A 39 -3.17 11.51 -5.51
C ALA A 39 -3.83 11.71 -6.88
N GLN A 40 -4.34 12.90 -7.13
CA GLN A 40 -5.00 13.25 -8.41
C GLN A 40 -4.09 13.19 -9.64
N ARG A 41 -2.77 13.11 -9.45
CA ARG A 41 -1.78 13.00 -10.54
C ARG A 41 -1.53 11.56 -10.99
N PHE A 42 -2.19 10.60 -10.36
CA PHE A 42 -1.95 9.17 -10.55
C PHE A 42 -3.23 8.41 -10.82
N ASP A 43 -3.11 7.29 -11.52
CA ASP A 43 -4.17 6.29 -11.58
C ASP A 43 -4.11 5.44 -10.32
N LEU A 44 -5.13 5.56 -9.47
CA LEU A 44 -5.16 4.87 -8.17
C LEU A 44 -5.83 3.50 -8.29
N PHE A 45 -5.23 2.52 -7.64
CA PHE A 45 -5.72 1.14 -7.59
C PHE A 45 -5.74 0.64 -6.14
N VAL A 46 -6.75 -0.16 -5.82
CA VAL A 46 -6.87 -0.90 -4.56
C VAL A 46 -7.40 -2.29 -4.86
N SER A 47 -7.18 -3.23 -3.95
CA SER A 47 -7.79 -4.56 -4.03
C SER A 47 -8.93 -4.71 -3.03
N GLN A 48 -9.64 -5.83 -3.11
CA GLN A 48 -10.67 -6.18 -2.13
C GLN A 48 -10.09 -6.27 -0.70
N VAL A 49 -8.81 -6.64 -0.57
CA VAL A 49 -8.14 -6.67 0.73
C VAL A 49 -8.11 -5.28 1.39
N VAL A 50 -7.82 -4.23 0.61
CA VAL A 50 -7.86 -2.85 1.08
C VAL A 50 -9.27 -2.47 1.55
N ILE A 51 -10.28 -2.78 0.75
CA ILE A 51 -11.68 -2.50 1.08
C ILE A 51 -12.10 -3.20 2.37
N ASP A 52 -11.75 -4.48 2.50
CA ASP A 52 -12.09 -5.28 3.69
C ASP A 52 -11.42 -4.73 4.95
N GLU A 53 -10.15 -4.39 4.87
CA GLU A 53 -9.41 -3.79 5.98
C GLU A 53 -9.96 -2.40 6.35
N ALA A 54 -10.21 -1.56 5.34
CA ALA A 54 -10.75 -0.21 5.54
C ALA A 54 -12.15 -0.21 6.16
N SER A 55 -12.91 -1.29 5.97
CA SER A 55 -14.27 -1.46 6.49
C SER A 55 -14.32 -1.83 7.97
N ARG A 56 -13.20 -2.20 8.57
CA ARG A 56 -13.14 -2.70 9.96
C ARG A 56 -13.10 -1.56 10.98
N GLY A 57 -13.49 -1.89 12.20
CA GLY A 57 -13.40 -0.98 13.34
C GLY A 57 -14.61 -0.06 13.47
N ASN A 58 -14.38 1.15 13.95
CA ASN A 58 -15.44 2.13 14.17
C ASN A 58 -16.15 2.48 12.84
N PRO A 59 -17.49 2.41 12.78
CA PRO A 59 -18.23 2.62 11.53
C PRO A 59 -18.01 4.00 10.90
N ILE A 60 -17.90 5.05 11.70
CA ILE A 60 -17.68 6.43 11.20
C ILE A 60 -16.29 6.55 10.58
N ALA A 61 -15.28 6.01 11.25
CA ALA A 61 -13.91 6.01 10.74
C ALA A 61 -13.80 5.13 9.47
N ALA A 62 -14.48 3.99 9.43
CA ALA A 62 -14.54 3.14 8.25
C ALA A 62 -15.17 3.85 7.05
N GLU A 63 -16.27 4.58 7.26
CA GLU A 63 -16.92 5.36 6.21
C GLU A 63 -15.99 6.43 5.62
N GLU A 64 -15.22 7.12 6.45
CA GLU A 64 -14.24 8.12 5.98
C GLU A 64 -13.15 7.48 5.11
N ARG A 65 -12.59 6.34 5.53
CA ARG A 65 -11.60 5.60 4.74
C ARG A 65 -12.17 5.15 3.40
N LEU A 66 -13.35 4.55 3.40
CA LEU A 66 -14.01 4.06 2.19
C LEU A 66 -14.34 5.20 1.21
N ARG A 67 -14.73 6.37 1.73
CA ARG A 67 -14.99 7.55 0.89
C ARG A 67 -13.74 7.99 0.11
N LEU A 68 -12.56 7.99 0.72
CA LEU A 68 -11.32 8.27 0.00
C LEU A 68 -11.06 7.23 -1.09
N LEU A 69 -11.33 5.96 -0.81
CA LEU A 69 -11.07 4.87 -1.75
C LEU A 69 -12.00 4.85 -2.98
N GLU A 70 -13.10 5.62 -2.97
CA GLU A 70 -13.97 5.77 -4.15
C GLU A 70 -13.23 6.32 -5.37
N ALA A 71 -12.13 7.04 -5.16
CA ALA A 71 -11.29 7.56 -6.24
C ALA A 71 -10.43 6.49 -6.92
N ALA A 72 -10.32 5.29 -6.34
CA ALA A 72 -9.45 4.23 -6.82
C ALA A 72 -10.22 3.16 -7.61
N LYS A 73 -9.55 2.57 -8.60
CA LYS A 73 -10.06 1.43 -9.35
C LYS A 73 -9.83 0.14 -8.57
N LEU A 74 -10.83 -0.72 -8.52
CA LEU A 74 -10.76 -1.99 -7.80
C LEU A 74 -10.07 -3.07 -8.65
N ILE A 75 -9.04 -3.69 -8.09
CA ILE A 75 -8.37 -4.87 -8.63
C ILE A 75 -9.00 -6.11 -7.98
N SER A 76 -9.47 -7.04 -8.78
CA SER A 76 -9.96 -8.34 -8.32
C SER A 76 -8.80 -9.23 -7.91
N ILE A 77 -8.92 -9.90 -6.76
CA ILE A 77 -7.94 -10.89 -6.32
C ILE A 77 -8.05 -12.15 -7.16
N THR A 78 -6.94 -12.56 -7.73
CA THR A 78 -6.83 -13.76 -8.57
C THR A 78 -6.13 -14.89 -7.83
N SER A 79 -6.26 -16.13 -8.34
CA SER A 79 -5.53 -17.28 -7.79
C SER A 79 -4.01 -17.10 -7.87
N ARG A 80 -3.52 -16.45 -8.93
CA ARG A 80 -2.09 -16.14 -9.08
C ARG A 80 -1.60 -15.22 -7.96
N MET A 81 -2.37 -14.20 -7.57
CA MET A 81 -2.04 -13.32 -6.46
C MET A 81 -1.98 -14.09 -5.14
N THR A 82 -2.94 -14.98 -4.91
CA THR A 82 -2.96 -15.83 -3.72
C THR A 82 -1.74 -16.75 -3.66
N ASP A 83 -1.35 -17.34 -4.79
CA ASP A 83 -0.18 -18.22 -4.88
C ASP A 83 1.12 -17.47 -4.61
N ILE A 84 1.27 -16.25 -5.15
CA ILE A 84 2.45 -15.41 -4.91
C ILE A 84 2.50 -14.95 -3.44
N ALA A 85 1.36 -14.59 -2.85
CA ALA A 85 1.28 -14.25 -1.44
C ALA A 85 1.73 -15.44 -0.55
N ALA A 86 1.28 -16.66 -0.88
CA ALA A 86 1.71 -17.88 -0.19
C ALA A 86 3.22 -18.10 -0.31
N GLU A 87 3.82 -17.84 -1.49
CA GLU A 87 5.27 -17.93 -1.70
C GLU A 87 6.04 -16.92 -0.83
N LEU A 88 5.56 -15.67 -0.73
CA LEU A 88 6.16 -14.66 0.15
C LEU A 88 6.22 -15.12 1.59
N LEU A 89 5.15 -15.75 2.07
CA LEU A 89 5.07 -16.26 3.44
C LEU A 89 5.94 -17.52 3.61
N SER A 90 5.93 -18.43 2.65
CA SER A 90 6.71 -19.70 2.73
C SER A 90 8.21 -19.45 2.72
N ARG A 91 8.67 -18.42 2.00
CA ARG A 91 10.08 -17.99 1.99
C ARG A 91 10.45 -17.10 3.18
N SER A 92 9.54 -16.89 4.11
CA SER A 92 9.75 -16.05 5.30
C SER A 92 10.14 -14.59 4.97
N LEU A 93 9.73 -14.08 3.82
CA LEU A 93 9.96 -12.68 3.44
C LEU A 93 9.00 -11.73 4.16
N LEU A 94 7.85 -12.26 4.61
CA LEU A 94 6.94 -11.64 5.56
C LEU A 94 6.64 -12.63 6.69
N PRO A 95 6.26 -12.15 7.89
CA PRO A 95 5.81 -13.02 8.97
C PRO A 95 4.62 -13.87 8.55
N LYS A 96 4.50 -15.09 9.06
CA LYS A 96 3.38 -16.00 8.75
C LYS A 96 2.00 -15.41 9.08
N THR A 97 1.96 -14.46 10.00
CA THR A 97 0.74 -13.73 10.41
C THR A 97 0.39 -12.57 9.48
N ALA A 98 1.25 -12.24 8.51
CA ALA A 98 1.11 -11.09 7.62
C ALA A 98 0.51 -11.49 6.25
N ALA A 99 -0.53 -12.33 6.26
CA ALA A 99 -1.16 -12.80 5.02
C ALA A 99 -1.79 -11.68 4.19
N ALA A 100 -2.41 -10.71 4.84
CA ALA A 100 -2.96 -9.53 4.15
C ALA A 100 -1.86 -8.68 3.51
N ASP A 101 -0.76 -8.46 4.22
CA ASP A 101 0.40 -7.71 3.70
C ASP A 101 0.99 -8.39 2.46
N ALA A 102 1.10 -9.73 2.50
CA ALA A 102 1.55 -10.51 1.36
C ALA A 102 0.62 -10.36 0.14
N LEU A 103 -0.69 -10.32 0.37
CA LEU A 103 -1.69 -10.10 -0.69
C LEU A 103 -1.60 -8.70 -1.29
N HIS A 104 -1.31 -7.66 -0.51
CA HIS A 104 -1.08 -6.33 -1.05
C HIS A 104 0.11 -6.31 -2.03
N VAL A 105 1.23 -6.92 -1.64
CA VAL A 105 2.40 -7.02 -2.51
C VAL A 105 2.09 -7.82 -3.78
N ALA A 106 1.45 -8.96 -3.64
CA ALA A 106 1.08 -9.82 -4.76
C ALA A 106 0.09 -9.14 -5.71
N ALA A 107 -0.92 -8.45 -5.19
CA ALA A 107 -1.90 -7.73 -6.00
C ALA A 107 -1.24 -6.62 -6.81
N ALA A 108 -0.39 -5.83 -6.20
CA ALA A 108 0.35 -4.77 -6.89
C ALA A 108 1.26 -5.34 -7.99
N ALA A 109 2.00 -6.41 -7.69
CA ALA A 109 2.93 -7.02 -8.63
C ALA A 109 2.22 -7.65 -9.84
N VAL A 110 1.19 -8.45 -9.62
CA VAL A 110 0.45 -9.14 -10.70
C VAL A 110 -0.30 -8.14 -11.58
N SER A 111 -0.82 -7.07 -10.99
CA SER A 111 -1.55 -6.03 -11.73
C SER A 111 -0.62 -5.12 -12.54
N GLY A 112 0.69 -5.18 -12.32
CA GLY A 112 1.66 -4.42 -13.07
C GLY A 112 1.62 -2.91 -12.80
N VAL A 113 1.17 -2.49 -11.62
CA VAL A 113 1.21 -1.07 -11.22
C VAL A 113 2.65 -0.60 -11.04
N ASP A 114 2.88 0.70 -11.25
CA ASP A 114 4.22 1.28 -11.14
C ASP A 114 4.70 1.38 -9.69
N TYR A 115 3.79 1.71 -8.78
CA TYR A 115 4.11 1.94 -7.36
C TYR A 115 3.17 1.20 -6.43
N LEU A 116 3.71 0.75 -5.29
CA LEU A 116 2.93 0.36 -4.12
C LEU A 116 3.22 1.36 -3.01
N LEU A 117 2.23 2.17 -2.67
CA LEU A 117 2.33 3.21 -1.63
C LEU A 117 1.84 2.66 -0.31
N THR A 118 2.68 2.71 0.73
CA THR A 118 2.38 2.15 2.04
C THR A 118 3.09 2.91 3.15
N LEU A 119 2.51 2.90 4.35
CA LEU A 119 3.17 3.29 5.60
C LEU A 119 3.48 2.10 6.50
N ASN A 120 3.25 0.89 6.02
CA ASN A 120 3.65 -0.33 6.70
C ASN A 120 5.15 -0.60 6.47
N CYS A 121 6.01 0.10 7.20
CA CYS A 121 7.47 -0.05 7.12
C CYS A 121 7.98 -1.29 7.85
N ARG A 122 7.15 -1.92 8.66
CA ARG A 122 7.54 -3.13 9.39
C ARG A 122 7.54 -4.37 8.50
N HIS A 123 6.53 -4.52 7.64
CA HIS A 123 6.34 -5.72 6.84
C HIS A 123 6.46 -5.50 5.34
N ILE A 124 6.00 -4.36 4.81
CA ILE A 124 5.94 -4.12 3.36
C ILE A 124 7.11 -3.25 2.90
N ALA A 125 7.20 -2.00 3.36
CA ALA A 125 8.29 -1.09 3.01
C ALA A 125 9.48 -1.28 3.96
N ASN A 126 9.96 -2.50 4.08
CA ASN A 126 11.09 -2.83 4.95
C ASN A 126 12.35 -3.01 4.10
N ALA A 127 13.28 -2.07 4.20
CA ALA A 127 14.51 -2.06 3.40
C ALA A 127 15.35 -3.34 3.59
N PHE A 128 15.24 -4.02 4.71
CA PHE A 128 15.97 -5.26 4.96
C PHE A 128 15.47 -6.43 4.11
N THR A 129 14.15 -6.50 3.84
CA THR A 129 13.54 -7.59 3.08
C THR A 129 13.23 -7.23 1.63
N LEU A 130 13.11 -5.95 1.30
CA LEU A 130 12.74 -5.50 -0.05
C LEU A 130 13.61 -6.08 -1.18
N PRO A 131 14.95 -6.15 -1.08
CA PRO A 131 15.75 -6.75 -2.15
C PRO A 131 15.38 -8.19 -2.45
N LEU A 132 15.06 -8.97 -1.40
CA LEU A 132 14.65 -10.37 -1.53
C LEU A 132 13.24 -10.50 -2.13
N ILE A 133 12.34 -9.61 -1.74
CA ILE A 133 10.99 -9.54 -2.33
C ILE A 133 11.07 -9.23 -3.82
N TYR A 134 11.84 -8.22 -4.21
CA TYR A 134 12.02 -7.86 -5.61
C TYR A 134 12.67 -8.98 -6.42
N GLN A 135 13.66 -9.68 -5.85
CA GLN A 135 14.27 -10.83 -6.51
C GLN A 135 13.26 -11.95 -6.75
N MET A 136 12.43 -12.26 -5.74
CA MET A 136 11.39 -13.28 -5.86
C MET A 136 10.36 -12.91 -6.95
N LEU A 137 9.90 -11.66 -6.98
CA LEU A 137 8.97 -11.19 -7.99
C LEU A 137 9.56 -11.28 -9.40
N GLN A 138 10.84 -10.98 -9.54
CA GLN A 138 11.56 -11.16 -10.80
C GLN A 138 11.61 -12.62 -11.22
N ASP A 139 11.96 -13.53 -10.30
CA ASP A 139 12.05 -14.96 -10.57
C ASP A 139 10.69 -15.56 -10.98
N LEU A 140 9.60 -15.04 -10.41
CA LEU A 140 8.23 -15.45 -10.75
C LEU A 140 7.69 -14.76 -12.01
N ASN A 141 8.48 -13.91 -12.64
CA ASN A 141 8.14 -13.18 -13.86
C ASN A 141 6.85 -12.35 -13.74
N VAL A 142 6.69 -11.67 -12.62
CA VAL A 142 5.62 -10.68 -12.38
C VAL A 142 6.19 -9.27 -12.28
N GLY A 143 5.32 -8.28 -12.23
CA GLY A 143 5.72 -6.89 -12.06
C GLY A 143 6.46 -6.65 -10.75
N ARG A 144 7.28 -5.62 -10.73
CA ARG A 144 8.01 -5.17 -9.56
C ARG A 144 7.65 -3.71 -9.29
N PRO A 145 6.53 -3.45 -8.61
CA PRO A 145 6.18 -2.09 -8.25
C PRO A 145 7.25 -1.52 -7.33
N LEU A 146 7.57 -0.24 -7.48
CA LEU A 146 8.42 0.42 -6.50
C LEU A 146 7.61 0.58 -5.21
N ILE A 147 8.05 -0.09 -4.15
CA ILE A 147 7.41 -0.03 -2.84
C ILE A 147 8.01 1.15 -2.08
N CYS A 148 7.18 2.11 -1.71
CA CYS A 148 7.61 3.36 -1.13
C CYS A 148 6.60 3.93 -0.14
N THR A 149 7.08 4.85 0.69
CA THR A 149 6.25 5.64 1.60
C THR A 149 5.87 6.99 0.96
N PRO A 150 4.83 7.68 1.48
CA PRO A 150 4.51 9.02 1.01
C PRO A 150 5.67 10.01 1.06
N GLU A 151 6.50 9.97 2.09
CA GLU A 151 7.67 10.83 2.21
C GLU A 151 8.65 10.64 1.04
N GLU A 152 8.99 9.39 0.72
CA GLU A 152 9.87 9.06 -0.41
C GLU A 152 9.27 9.47 -1.76
N PHE A 153 7.96 9.41 -1.85
CA PHE A 153 7.21 9.70 -3.06
C PHE A 153 7.08 11.18 -3.34
N LEU A 154 7.17 12.03 -2.32
CA LEU A 154 7.02 13.48 -2.41
C LEU A 154 8.31 14.18 -2.81
N GLY A 155 9.45 13.51 -2.76
CA GLY A 155 10.73 14.12 -3.09
C GLY A 155 10.75 14.72 -4.50
N ASN A 156 10.96 16.04 -4.61
CA ASN A 156 11.06 16.80 -5.85
C ASN A 156 9.79 16.90 -6.72
N ILE A 157 8.62 16.48 -6.22
CA ILE A 157 7.36 16.67 -6.96
C ILE A 157 6.92 18.13 -6.87
N ASP A 158 7.32 18.83 -5.84
CA ASP A 158 6.91 20.21 -5.60
C ASP A 158 7.81 21.24 -6.30
N GLY A 159 8.83 20.82 -7.05
CA GLY A 159 9.63 21.70 -7.91
C GLY A 159 10.58 22.64 -7.16
N ASP A 160 11.05 22.26 -5.98
CA ASP A 160 12.11 22.95 -5.25
C ASP A 160 13.50 22.53 -5.71
#